data_ffb2e62eb49cb7f9ba8bece75134ec4f
#
_entry.id   ffb2e62eb49cb7f9ba8bece75134ec4f
#
_cell.length_a   1.000
_cell.length_b   1.000
_cell.length_c   1.000
_cell.angle_alpha   90.00
_cell.angle_beta   90.00
_cell.angle_gamma   90.00
#
_symmetry.space_group_name_H-M   'P 1'
#
loop_
_entity.id
_entity.type
_entity.pdbx_description
1 polymer ?
#
loop_
_entity_poly.entity_id
_entity_poly.type
_entity_poly.pdbx_seq_one_letter_code
_entity_poly.pdbx_strand_id
1 'polypeptide(L)'
;METILRQAREQVLERGLGLQTAQVLAVLQLPDQAVGEVLQVAHEVRMRWCGPQVEVEGIVSIKTGGCPEDCHFCSQSGRFDSPVRAVTLDVAGLVEAARQTAATGASEFCIVAAVRGPDERLMAQLREAVPAIRAAVDINVAASVGILTRQQADELAALGIHRYNHNLETARSYFPAVVTTHTWQERWDTLQLVRQTGMEVCCGAIIGMGESLQQRAELIGQLADLAPDEVPLNFFNPRPGTPFGDLPLLPTADALRAVAAARLAMPRTVLRFAGGREITLGDLGTRQGLLGGVNAVIVGNYLTTLGRPAADDLALLRELKMPVKALSSAL
;
A
#
# COMPACT_ATOMS: atom_id res chain seq x y z
N MET A 1 19.84 -7.34 -20.53
CA MET A 1 19.34 -5.98 -20.29
C MET A 1 18.49 -5.47 -21.45
N GLU A 2 19.04 -5.26 -22.60
CA GLU A 2 18.34 -4.71 -23.78
C GLU A 2 17.05 -5.48 -24.15
N THR A 3 17.06 -6.82 -24.05
CA THR A 3 15.91 -7.66 -24.39
C THR A 3 14.71 -7.40 -23.50
N ILE A 4 14.86 -7.31 -22.15
CA ILE A 4 13.72 -7.12 -21.24
C ILE A 4 13.16 -5.70 -21.33
N LEU A 5 14.01 -4.68 -21.53
CA LEU A 5 13.56 -3.29 -21.68
C LEU A 5 12.81 -3.10 -23.01
N ARG A 6 13.25 -3.74 -24.08
CA ARG A 6 12.53 -3.76 -25.35
C ARG A 6 11.17 -4.45 -25.21
N GLN A 7 11.12 -5.62 -24.57
CA GLN A 7 9.86 -6.31 -24.28
C GLN A 7 8.91 -5.44 -23.44
N ALA A 8 9.42 -4.74 -22.43
CA ALA A 8 8.62 -3.82 -21.62
C ALA A 8 8.01 -2.69 -22.47
N ARG A 9 8.76 -2.12 -23.43
CA ARG A 9 8.22 -1.10 -24.34
C ARG A 9 7.14 -1.68 -25.26
N GLU A 10 7.44 -2.76 -25.98
CA GLU A 10 6.51 -3.37 -26.93
C GLU A 10 5.24 -3.92 -26.25
N GLN A 11 5.39 -4.61 -25.11
CA GLN A 11 4.29 -5.29 -24.42
C GLN A 11 3.50 -4.32 -23.54
N VAL A 12 4.20 -3.53 -22.70
CA VAL A 12 3.54 -2.75 -21.64
C VAL A 12 3.22 -1.33 -22.12
N LEU A 13 4.22 -0.61 -22.65
CA LEU A 13 4.02 0.78 -23.06
C LEU A 13 3.07 0.88 -24.26
N GLU A 14 3.28 0.08 -25.31
CA GLU A 14 2.49 0.16 -26.54
C GLU A 14 1.14 -0.55 -26.41
N ARG A 15 1.11 -1.77 -25.82
CA ARG A 15 -0.07 -2.64 -25.80
C ARG A 15 -0.82 -2.64 -24.47
N GLY A 16 -0.23 -2.11 -23.39
CA GLY A 16 -0.83 -2.08 -22.04
C GLY A 16 -0.98 -3.46 -21.40
N LEU A 17 -0.20 -4.45 -21.83
CA LEU A 17 -0.19 -5.80 -21.28
C LEU A 17 0.95 -5.91 -20.26
N GLY A 18 0.61 -6.18 -18.98
CA GLY A 18 1.60 -6.31 -17.91
C GLY A 18 2.62 -7.42 -18.14
N LEU A 19 3.83 -7.25 -17.60
CA LEU A 19 4.86 -8.27 -17.61
C LEU A 19 4.43 -9.48 -16.77
N GLN A 20 4.72 -10.67 -17.26
CA GLN A 20 4.51 -11.92 -16.54
C GLN A 20 5.60 -12.19 -15.52
N THR A 21 5.37 -13.05 -14.53
CA THR A 21 6.29 -13.32 -13.39
C THR A 21 7.75 -13.58 -13.82
N ALA A 22 7.99 -14.33 -14.90
CA ALA A 22 9.35 -14.58 -15.38
C ALA A 22 10.04 -13.30 -15.93
N GLN A 23 9.28 -12.42 -16.57
CA GLN A 23 9.75 -11.14 -17.07
C GLN A 23 9.97 -10.15 -15.90
N VAL A 24 9.09 -10.17 -14.88
CA VAL A 24 9.27 -9.43 -13.62
C VAL A 24 10.57 -9.83 -12.95
N LEU A 25 10.87 -11.13 -12.85
CA LEU A 25 12.14 -11.61 -12.31
C LEU A 25 13.34 -11.07 -13.10
N ALA A 26 13.26 -11.05 -14.43
CA ALA A 26 14.32 -10.49 -15.26
C ALA A 26 14.54 -8.97 -15.01
N VAL A 27 13.48 -8.22 -14.72
CA VAL A 27 13.58 -6.81 -14.30
C VAL A 27 14.27 -6.70 -12.93
N LEU A 28 13.87 -7.52 -11.95
CA LEU A 28 14.45 -7.52 -10.62
C LEU A 28 15.94 -7.92 -10.60
N GLN A 29 16.39 -8.68 -11.59
CA GLN A 29 17.79 -9.10 -11.76
C GLN A 29 18.66 -8.11 -12.56
N LEU A 30 18.11 -7.00 -13.00
CA LEU A 30 18.88 -5.97 -13.70
C LEU A 30 20.01 -5.42 -12.79
N PRO A 31 21.20 -5.12 -13.33
CA PRO A 31 22.28 -4.51 -12.55
C PRO A 31 21.92 -3.07 -12.14
N ASP A 32 22.62 -2.55 -11.12
CA ASP A 32 22.35 -1.20 -10.58
C ASP A 32 22.45 -0.10 -11.64
N GLN A 33 23.37 -0.25 -12.61
CA GLN A 33 23.54 0.70 -13.71
C GLN A 33 22.31 0.81 -14.62
N ALA A 34 21.45 -0.21 -14.63
CA ALA A 34 20.22 -0.23 -15.43
C ALA A 34 19.00 0.36 -14.70
N VAL A 35 19.11 0.70 -13.41
CA VAL A 35 17.99 1.20 -12.62
C VAL A 35 17.38 2.46 -13.24
N GLY A 36 18.23 3.42 -13.65
CA GLY A 36 17.74 4.65 -14.27
C GLY A 36 16.94 4.39 -15.55
N GLU A 37 17.41 3.47 -16.41
CA GLU A 37 16.74 3.16 -17.67
C GLU A 37 15.41 2.43 -17.46
N VAL A 38 15.35 1.46 -16.55
CA VAL A 38 14.09 0.76 -16.26
C VAL A 38 13.06 1.66 -15.59
N LEU A 39 13.48 2.58 -14.71
CA LEU A 39 12.60 3.59 -14.13
C LEU A 39 12.04 4.54 -15.20
N GLN A 40 12.84 4.91 -16.20
CA GLN A 40 12.37 5.73 -17.32
C GLN A 40 11.28 5.00 -18.11
N VAL A 41 11.44 3.71 -18.43
CA VAL A 41 10.40 2.93 -19.11
C VAL A 41 9.14 2.85 -18.24
N ALA A 42 9.27 2.61 -16.94
CA ALA A 42 8.16 2.57 -16.01
C ALA A 42 7.43 3.94 -15.91
N HIS A 43 8.18 5.05 -15.97
CA HIS A 43 7.61 6.40 -16.07
C HIS A 43 6.77 6.60 -17.33
N GLU A 44 7.32 6.21 -18.48
CA GLU A 44 6.60 6.30 -19.76
C GLU A 44 5.29 5.48 -19.72
N VAL A 45 5.33 4.27 -19.13
CA VAL A 45 4.15 3.42 -18.90
C VAL A 45 3.14 4.12 -17.99
N ARG A 46 3.58 4.68 -16.85
CA ARG A 46 2.71 5.44 -15.95
C ARG A 46 2.05 6.60 -16.66
N MET A 47 2.82 7.42 -17.38
CA MET A 47 2.29 8.58 -18.09
C MET A 47 1.28 8.19 -19.17
N ARG A 48 1.52 7.07 -19.86
CA ARG A 48 0.63 6.55 -20.91
C ARG A 48 -0.70 6.05 -20.36
N TRP A 49 -0.67 5.33 -19.23
CA TRP A 49 -1.82 4.56 -18.75
C TRP A 49 -2.50 5.13 -17.50
N CYS A 50 -1.79 5.89 -16.68
CA CYS A 50 -2.31 6.52 -15.45
C CYS A 50 -2.32 8.06 -15.53
N GLY A 51 -1.54 8.65 -16.44
CA GLY A 51 -1.42 10.10 -16.56
C GLY A 51 -0.51 10.75 -15.49
N PRO A 52 -0.53 12.10 -15.42
CA PRO A 52 0.39 12.85 -14.57
C PRO A 52 -0.06 12.96 -13.10
N GLN A 53 -1.32 12.69 -12.80
CA GLN A 53 -1.90 12.93 -11.48
C GLN A 53 -1.39 11.95 -10.43
N VAL A 54 -1.38 12.40 -9.17
CA VAL A 54 -1.00 11.63 -7.98
C VAL A 54 -2.13 11.66 -6.97
N GLU A 55 -2.54 10.49 -6.49
CA GLU A 55 -3.48 10.38 -5.38
C GLU A 55 -2.76 10.59 -4.04
N VAL A 56 -3.44 11.26 -3.12
CA VAL A 56 -2.93 11.52 -1.78
C VAL A 56 -3.92 10.95 -0.76
N GLU A 57 -3.39 10.13 0.15
CA GLU A 57 -4.16 9.51 1.23
C GLU A 57 -3.56 9.87 2.59
N GLY A 58 -4.43 10.05 3.59
CA GLY A 58 -4.05 10.04 4.99
C GLY A 58 -4.60 8.81 5.69
N ILE A 59 -3.88 8.33 6.69
CA ILE A 59 -4.28 7.16 7.47
C ILE A 59 -4.39 7.48 8.96
N VAL A 60 -5.32 6.83 9.64
CA VAL A 60 -5.49 6.92 11.10
C VAL A 60 -5.70 5.56 11.71
N SER A 61 -5.11 5.32 12.88
CA SER A 61 -5.36 4.10 13.64
C SER A 61 -6.52 4.30 14.60
N ILE A 62 -7.65 3.64 14.34
CA ILE A 62 -8.78 3.55 15.29
C ILE A 62 -8.40 2.69 16.51
N LYS A 63 -7.58 1.66 16.29
CA LYS A 63 -7.01 0.80 17.34
C LYS A 63 -5.56 0.49 17.01
N THR A 64 -4.64 0.88 17.88
CA THR A 64 -3.20 0.63 17.78
C THR A 64 -2.78 -0.41 18.81
N GLY A 65 -1.90 -1.34 18.45
CA GLY A 65 -1.31 -2.33 19.34
C GLY A 65 -2.26 -3.43 19.81
N GLY A 66 -1.69 -4.46 20.44
CA GLY A 66 -2.44 -5.60 20.99
C GLY A 66 -3.15 -6.45 19.93
N CYS A 67 -2.64 -6.50 18.69
CA CYS A 67 -3.13 -7.41 17.66
C CYS A 67 -2.85 -8.86 18.06
N PRO A 68 -3.80 -9.81 17.92
CA PRO A 68 -3.60 -11.21 18.28
C PRO A 68 -2.71 -11.98 17.30
N GLU A 69 -2.41 -11.40 16.14
CA GLU A 69 -1.61 -12.02 15.09
C GLU A 69 -0.11 -11.91 15.33
N ASP A 70 0.66 -12.85 14.76
CA ASP A 70 2.11 -12.97 14.94
C ASP A 70 2.93 -12.50 13.72
N CYS A 71 2.42 -11.57 12.92
CA CYS A 71 3.17 -11.06 11.78
C CYS A 71 4.57 -10.58 12.22
N HIS A 72 5.63 -11.26 11.79
CA HIS A 72 7.01 -11.12 12.30
C HIS A 72 7.61 -9.72 12.07
N PHE A 73 7.05 -8.93 11.17
CA PHE A 73 7.45 -7.55 10.90
C PHE A 73 6.70 -6.53 11.76
N CYS A 74 5.57 -6.93 12.39
CA CYS A 74 4.58 -5.98 12.87
C CYS A 74 4.75 -5.61 14.34
N SER A 75 5.11 -4.36 14.61
CA SER A 75 5.21 -3.83 15.96
C SER A 75 3.86 -3.68 16.69
N GLN A 76 2.73 -3.86 16.01
CA GLN A 76 1.40 -3.83 16.63
C GLN A 76 0.95 -5.18 17.18
N SER A 77 1.71 -6.26 16.93
CA SER A 77 1.43 -7.58 17.48
C SER A 77 1.50 -7.55 19.01
N GLY A 78 0.50 -8.09 19.67
CA GLY A 78 0.50 -8.31 21.11
C GLY A 78 1.29 -9.56 21.53
N ARG A 79 1.90 -10.27 20.57
CA ARG A 79 2.72 -11.47 20.80
C ARG A 79 4.21 -11.18 20.96
N PHE A 80 4.62 -9.94 20.65
CA PHE A 80 6.01 -9.51 20.68
C PHE A 80 6.21 -8.38 21.69
N ASP A 81 7.43 -8.27 22.22
CA ASP A 81 7.82 -7.20 23.14
C ASP A 81 8.14 -5.90 22.38
N SER A 82 7.12 -5.38 21.70
CA SER A 82 7.21 -4.14 20.95
C SER A 82 6.82 -2.94 21.83
N PRO A 83 7.49 -1.77 21.69
CA PRO A 83 7.21 -0.58 22.48
C PRO A 83 5.88 0.11 22.10
N VAL A 84 5.11 -0.43 21.19
CA VAL A 84 3.85 0.15 20.73
C VAL A 84 2.77 0.03 21.81
N ARG A 85 2.29 1.20 22.28
CA ARG A 85 1.20 1.26 23.27
C ARG A 85 -0.15 0.99 22.61
N ALA A 86 -1.02 0.25 23.33
CA ALA A 86 -2.40 0.09 22.92
C ALA A 86 -3.16 1.42 23.09
N VAL A 87 -3.75 1.93 22.00
CA VAL A 87 -4.55 3.15 21.97
C VAL A 87 -5.80 2.89 21.14
N THR A 88 -6.92 3.46 21.57
CA THR A 88 -8.19 3.45 20.82
C THR A 88 -8.62 4.88 20.60
N LEU A 89 -9.00 5.24 19.38
CA LEU A 89 -9.53 6.55 19.05
C LEU A 89 -11.06 6.48 19.02
N ASP A 90 -11.72 7.48 19.60
CA ASP A 90 -13.17 7.58 19.55
C ASP A 90 -13.69 8.20 18.23
N VAL A 91 -15.01 8.25 18.07
CA VAL A 91 -15.64 8.80 16.85
C VAL A 91 -15.28 10.27 16.62
N ALA A 92 -15.25 11.08 17.68
CA ALA A 92 -14.92 12.49 17.57
C ALA A 92 -13.47 12.70 17.09
N GLY A 93 -12.53 11.90 17.62
CA GLY A 93 -11.15 11.90 17.19
C GLY A 93 -10.98 11.45 15.73
N LEU A 94 -11.78 10.47 15.26
CA LEU A 94 -11.77 10.04 13.87
C LEU A 94 -12.27 11.13 12.91
N VAL A 95 -13.35 11.83 13.27
CA VAL A 95 -13.89 12.95 12.48
C VAL A 95 -12.87 14.08 12.40
N GLU A 96 -12.21 14.40 13.50
CA GLU A 96 -11.17 15.46 13.50
C GLU A 96 -9.96 15.05 12.66
N ALA A 97 -9.50 13.80 12.75
CA ALA A 97 -8.43 13.28 11.90
C ALA A 97 -8.79 13.33 10.41
N ALA A 98 -10.04 13.03 10.06
CA ALA A 98 -10.52 13.12 8.67
C ALA A 98 -10.52 14.57 8.16
N ARG A 99 -10.94 15.55 8.99
CA ARG A 99 -10.86 16.97 8.64
C ARG A 99 -9.42 17.44 8.41
N GLN A 100 -8.52 17.06 9.31
CA GLN A 100 -7.10 17.38 9.17
C GLN A 100 -6.50 16.76 7.89
N THR A 101 -6.86 15.52 7.58
CA THR A 101 -6.45 14.84 6.35
C THR A 101 -6.97 15.59 5.12
N ALA A 102 -8.26 15.90 5.06
CA ALA A 102 -8.85 16.63 3.94
C ALA A 102 -8.22 18.03 3.75
N ALA A 103 -7.87 18.72 4.85
CA ALA A 103 -7.20 20.02 4.81
C ALA A 103 -5.81 19.98 4.16
N THR A 104 -5.17 18.81 4.06
CA THR A 104 -3.93 18.63 3.28
C THR A 104 -4.16 18.52 1.77
N GLY A 105 -5.40 18.45 1.32
CA GLY A 105 -5.76 18.16 -0.08
C GLY A 105 -5.78 16.67 -0.42
N ALA A 106 -5.73 15.80 0.59
CA ALA A 106 -5.89 14.36 0.40
C ALA A 106 -7.30 14.04 -0.09
N SER A 107 -7.40 13.11 -1.04
CA SER A 107 -8.68 12.61 -1.58
C SER A 107 -9.22 11.39 -0.86
N GLU A 108 -8.43 10.75 -0.01
CA GLU A 108 -8.80 9.55 0.73
C GLU A 108 -8.30 9.57 2.17
N PHE A 109 -9.13 9.02 3.07
CA PHE A 109 -8.85 8.86 4.49
C PHE A 109 -9.11 7.40 4.89
N CYS A 110 -8.06 6.69 5.31
CA CYS A 110 -8.14 5.28 5.67
C CYS A 110 -8.18 5.07 7.19
N ILE A 111 -9.19 4.35 7.66
CA ILE A 111 -9.34 3.92 9.05
C ILE A 111 -8.69 2.54 9.21
N VAL A 112 -7.66 2.44 10.05
CA VAL A 112 -6.88 1.21 10.25
C VAL A 112 -7.04 0.68 11.67
N ALA A 113 -7.22 -0.64 11.85
CA ALA A 113 -7.27 -1.28 13.16
C ALA A 113 -6.25 -2.42 13.28
N ALA A 114 -5.55 -2.49 14.41
CA ALA A 114 -4.66 -3.60 14.76
C ALA A 114 -5.48 -4.78 15.30
N VAL A 115 -6.08 -5.56 14.41
CA VAL A 115 -6.95 -6.71 14.72
C VAL A 115 -6.75 -7.81 13.67
N ARG A 116 -7.15 -9.04 14.01
CA ARG A 116 -7.29 -10.12 13.03
C ARG A 116 -8.44 -9.86 12.06
N GLY A 117 -9.58 -9.45 12.60
CA GLY A 117 -10.81 -9.07 11.93
C GLY A 117 -11.67 -8.26 12.90
N PRO A 118 -12.65 -7.48 12.41
CA PRO A 118 -13.45 -6.63 13.26
C PRO A 118 -14.42 -7.47 14.11
N ASP A 119 -14.41 -7.20 15.41
CA ASP A 119 -15.45 -7.68 16.32
C ASP A 119 -16.69 -6.76 16.29
N GLU A 120 -17.77 -7.14 16.98
CA GLU A 120 -19.00 -6.36 17.00
C GLU A 120 -18.80 -4.95 17.60
N ARG A 121 -17.88 -4.79 18.55
CA ARG A 121 -17.58 -3.49 19.12
C ARG A 121 -16.94 -2.56 18.08
N LEU A 122 -15.98 -3.06 17.31
CA LEU A 122 -15.35 -2.29 16.23
C LEU A 122 -16.34 -2.01 15.11
N MET A 123 -17.19 -2.97 14.73
CA MET A 123 -18.24 -2.75 13.73
C MET A 123 -19.25 -1.68 14.20
N ALA A 124 -19.68 -1.71 15.47
CA ALA A 124 -20.55 -0.68 16.04
C ALA A 124 -19.90 0.71 15.97
N GLN A 125 -18.62 0.81 16.28
CA GLN A 125 -17.87 2.07 16.17
C GLN A 125 -17.77 2.58 14.73
N LEU A 126 -17.59 1.69 13.75
CA LEU A 126 -17.54 2.05 12.32
C LEU A 126 -18.91 2.52 11.81
N ARG A 127 -20.03 1.91 12.30
CA ARG A 127 -21.42 2.35 12.00
C ARG A 127 -21.67 3.80 12.40
N GLU A 128 -21.04 4.26 13.49
CA GLU A 128 -21.16 5.65 13.95
C GLU A 128 -20.14 6.56 13.22
N ALA A 129 -18.89 6.11 13.10
CA ALA A 129 -17.79 6.94 12.59
C ALA A 129 -17.91 7.25 11.10
N VAL A 130 -18.21 6.26 10.25
CA VAL A 130 -18.22 6.46 8.80
C VAL A 130 -19.28 7.48 8.35
N PRO A 131 -20.55 7.40 8.78
CA PRO A 131 -21.53 8.44 8.48
C PRO A 131 -21.15 9.81 9.05
N ALA A 132 -20.60 9.86 10.27
CA ALA A 132 -20.17 11.12 10.89
C ALA A 132 -19.03 11.80 10.12
N ILE A 133 -18.05 11.04 9.63
CA ILE A 133 -16.96 11.55 8.78
C ILE A 133 -17.54 12.09 7.48
N ARG A 134 -18.37 11.32 6.78
CA ARG A 134 -18.98 11.72 5.50
C ARG A 134 -19.88 12.95 5.61
N ALA A 135 -20.53 13.15 6.76
CA ALA A 135 -21.31 14.35 7.02
C ALA A 135 -20.43 15.57 7.33
N ALA A 136 -19.22 15.36 7.85
CA ALA A 136 -18.33 16.42 8.32
C ALA A 136 -17.37 16.93 7.27
N VAL A 137 -17.01 16.11 6.28
CA VAL A 137 -15.96 16.41 5.28
C VAL A 137 -16.18 15.62 4.01
N ASP A 138 -15.92 16.26 2.85
CA ASP A 138 -15.94 15.60 1.54
C ASP A 138 -14.58 14.90 1.32
N ILE A 139 -14.55 13.60 1.59
CA ILE A 139 -13.37 12.73 1.43
C ILE A 139 -13.82 11.28 1.26
N ASN A 140 -13.14 10.51 0.42
CA ASN A 140 -13.36 9.08 0.34
C ASN A 140 -12.91 8.40 1.63
N VAL A 141 -13.72 7.48 2.15
CA VAL A 141 -13.36 6.72 3.36
C VAL A 141 -12.96 5.31 2.97
N ALA A 142 -11.71 4.96 3.28
CA ALA A 142 -11.20 3.59 3.17
C ALA A 142 -11.11 2.92 4.55
N ALA A 143 -11.02 1.59 4.57
CA ALA A 143 -10.86 0.83 5.80
C ALA A 143 -9.83 -0.30 5.65
N SER A 144 -9.09 -0.56 6.74
CA SER A 144 -8.16 -1.68 6.89
C SER A 144 -8.35 -2.30 8.28
N VAL A 145 -9.34 -3.19 8.40
CA VAL A 145 -9.76 -3.76 9.70
C VAL A 145 -9.63 -5.29 9.75
N GLY A 146 -8.70 -5.85 8.95
CA GLY A 146 -8.34 -7.27 8.99
C GLY A 146 -9.16 -8.17 8.07
N ILE A 147 -9.24 -9.45 8.43
CA ILE A 147 -9.96 -10.50 7.68
C ILE A 147 -11.47 -10.32 7.89
N LEU A 148 -12.23 -10.35 6.80
CA LEU A 148 -13.67 -10.11 6.81
C LEU A 148 -14.46 -11.40 6.60
N THR A 149 -15.61 -11.48 7.27
CA THR A 149 -16.72 -12.34 6.85
C THR A 149 -17.50 -11.67 5.71
N ARG A 150 -18.31 -12.44 4.97
CA ARG A 150 -19.20 -11.90 3.93
C ARG A 150 -20.11 -10.80 4.48
N GLN A 151 -20.74 -11.04 5.62
CA GLN A 151 -21.64 -10.09 6.25
C GLN A 151 -20.94 -8.76 6.59
N GLN A 152 -19.71 -8.82 7.12
CA GLN A 152 -18.92 -7.62 7.44
C GLN A 152 -18.52 -6.85 6.18
N ALA A 153 -18.15 -7.55 5.10
CA ALA A 153 -17.83 -6.90 3.82
C ALA A 153 -19.05 -6.18 3.23
N ASP A 154 -20.21 -6.85 3.19
CA ASP A 154 -21.46 -6.25 2.71
C ASP A 154 -21.87 -5.03 3.57
N GLU A 155 -21.69 -5.11 4.89
CA GLU A 155 -22.00 -4.01 5.81
C GLU A 155 -21.08 -2.81 5.62
N LEU A 156 -19.74 -3.01 5.49
CA LEU A 156 -18.80 -1.94 5.23
C LEU A 156 -19.09 -1.22 3.91
N ALA A 157 -19.46 -1.95 2.87
CA ALA A 157 -19.88 -1.38 1.60
C ALA A 157 -21.17 -0.54 1.76
N ALA A 158 -22.15 -1.05 2.51
CA ALA A 158 -23.41 -0.34 2.79
C ALA A 158 -23.21 0.94 3.62
N LEU A 159 -22.21 0.98 4.51
CA LEU A 159 -21.79 2.17 5.25
C LEU A 159 -21.15 3.24 4.34
N GLY A 160 -20.74 2.87 3.13
CA GLY A 160 -20.11 3.76 2.17
C GLY A 160 -18.57 3.79 2.27
N ILE A 161 -17.97 2.69 2.73
CA ILE A 161 -16.53 2.47 2.55
C ILE A 161 -16.25 2.36 1.05
N HIS A 162 -15.41 3.27 0.55
CA HIS A 162 -15.05 3.35 -0.86
C HIS A 162 -14.04 2.26 -1.26
N ARG A 163 -13.01 2.06 -0.43
CA ARG A 163 -11.87 1.16 -0.68
C ARG A 163 -11.55 0.33 0.56
N TYR A 164 -11.24 -0.94 0.38
CA TYR A 164 -10.80 -1.80 1.47
C TYR A 164 -9.34 -2.23 1.29
N ASN A 165 -8.52 -1.93 2.30
CA ASN A 165 -7.08 -2.20 2.29
C ASN A 165 -6.79 -3.51 3.02
N HIS A 166 -6.28 -4.50 2.31
CA HIS A 166 -5.88 -5.79 2.88
C HIS A 166 -4.71 -6.38 2.10
N ASN A 167 -3.50 -6.22 2.62
CA ASN A 167 -2.27 -6.63 1.93
C ASN A 167 -2.11 -8.15 1.87
N LEU A 168 -1.49 -8.69 0.84
CA LEU A 168 -0.93 -10.04 0.84
C LEU A 168 0.35 -10.14 1.67
N GLU A 169 0.97 -9.03 1.97
CA GLU A 169 2.22 -8.82 2.71
C GLU A 169 3.46 -9.36 1.98
N THR A 170 3.43 -10.62 1.53
CA THR A 170 4.53 -11.27 0.81
C THR A 170 4.01 -12.36 -0.14
N ALA A 171 4.91 -13.00 -0.89
CA ALA A 171 4.59 -14.13 -1.76
C ALA A 171 3.98 -15.30 -0.97
N ARG A 172 3.05 -16.03 -1.60
CA ARG A 172 2.43 -17.20 -0.99
C ARG A 172 3.46 -18.23 -0.51
N SER A 173 4.53 -18.43 -1.29
CA SER A 173 5.60 -19.36 -0.95
C SER A 173 6.44 -18.92 0.26
N TYR A 174 6.53 -17.63 0.54
CA TYR A 174 7.28 -17.06 1.67
C TYR A 174 6.40 -16.76 2.89
N PHE A 175 5.09 -16.69 2.73
CA PHE A 175 4.14 -16.29 3.76
C PHE A 175 4.26 -17.09 5.08
N PRO A 176 4.47 -18.44 5.07
CA PRO A 176 4.63 -19.21 6.31
C PRO A 176 5.86 -18.82 7.16
N ALA A 177 6.87 -18.18 6.56
CA ALA A 177 8.02 -17.64 7.29
C ALA A 177 7.72 -16.29 7.97
N VAL A 178 6.64 -15.63 7.55
CA VAL A 178 6.29 -14.25 7.99
C VAL A 178 5.14 -14.28 9.00
N VAL A 179 4.16 -15.18 8.82
CA VAL A 179 2.95 -15.27 9.65
C VAL A 179 2.58 -16.72 9.86
N THR A 180 2.22 -17.10 11.10
CA THR A 180 1.75 -18.46 11.42
C THR A 180 0.31 -18.51 11.94
N THR A 181 -0.27 -17.38 12.37
CA THR A 181 -1.60 -17.31 12.99
C THR A 181 -2.74 -17.23 11.99
N HIS A 182 -2.46 -16.93 10.75
CA HIS A 182 -3.40 -17.01 9.63
C HIS A 182 -2.65 -17.32 8.34
N THR A 183 -3.38 -17.62 7.27
CA THR A 183 -2.85 -18.07 5.99
C THR A 183 -2.90 -16.97 4.92
N TRP A 184 -2.05 -17.09 3.92
CA TRP A 184 -2.11 -16.26 2.71
C TRP A 184 -3.48 -16.39 2.01
N GLN A 185 -4.08 -17.61 2.04
CA GLN A 185 -5.38 -17.86 1.43
C GLN A 185 -6.51 -17.08 2.11
N GLU A 186 -6.52 -16.97 3.44
CA GLU A 186 -7.53 -16.16 4.16
C GLU A 186 -7.47 -14.68 3.77
N ARG A 187 -6.26 -14.15 3.48
CA ARG A 187 -6.11 -12.80 2.95
C ARG A 187 -6.67 -12.67 1.54
N TRP A 188 -6.32 -13.60 0.67
CA TRP A 188 -6.84 -13.66 -0.69
C TRP A 188 -8.37 -13.75 -0.73
N ASP A 189 -8.94 -14.63 0.09
CA ASP A 189 -10.39 -14.81 0.17
C ASP A 189 -11.11 -13.53 0.63
N THR A 190 -10.54 -12.80 1.60
CA THR A 190 -11.04 -11.48 2.02
C THR A 190 -11.07 -10.49 0.84
N LEU A 191 -10.02 -10.44 0.03
CA LEU A 191 -9.96 -9.57 -1.15
C LEU A 191 -11.00 -9.95 -2.22
N GLN A 192 -11.28 -11.25 -2.39
CA GLN A 192 -12.36 -11.70 -3.27
C GLN A 192 -13.74 -11.30 -2.74
N LEU A 193 -13.98 -11.38 -1.42
CA LEU A 193 -15.21 -10.88 -0.80
C LEU A 193 -15.38 -9.37 -1.05
N VAL A 194 -14.34 -8.57 -0.78
CA VAL A 194 -14.34 -7.13 -1.02
C VAL A 194 -14.74 -6.79 -2.46
N ARG A 195 -14.11 -7.42 -3.45
CA ARG A 195 -14.44 -7.21 -4.86
C ARG A 195 -15.91 -7.47 -5.18
N GLN A 196 -16.51 -8.50 -4.56
CA GLN A 196 -17.92 -8.85 -4.78
C GLN A 196 -18.91 -7.82 -4.21
N THR A 197 -18.48 -6.95 -3.29
CA THR A 197 -19.33 -5.90 -2.71
C THR A 197 -19.33 -4.60 -3.53
N GLY A 198 -18.44 -4.48 -4.51
CA GLY A 198 -18.24 -3.26 -5.30
C GLY A 198 -17.33 -2.22 -4.66
N MET A 199 -16.78 -2.48 -3.47
CA MET A 199 -15.67 -1.65 -2.94
C MET A 199 -14.42 -1.82 -3.80
N GLU A 200 -13.62 -0.76 -3.93
CA GLU A 200 -12.29 -0.86 -4.54
C GLU A 200 -11.37 -1.73 -3.66
N VAL A 201 -10.54 -2.52 -4.34
CA VAL A 201 -9.57 -3.41 -3.71
C VAL A 201 -8.22 -2.72 -3.63
N CYS A 202 -7.74 -2.45 -2.42
CA CYS A 202 -6.37 -2.04 -2.17
C CYS A 202 -5.60 -3.21 -1.56
N CYS A 203 -4.59 -3.68 -2.28
CA CYS A 203 -3.80 -4.82 -1.85
C CYS A 203 -2.34 -4.65 -2.23
N GLY A 204 -1.48 -4.58 -1.24
CA GLY A 204 -0.04 -4.43 -1.42
C GLY A 204 0.78 -5.44 -0.66
N ALA A 205 2.02 -5.03 -0.41
CA ALA A 205 3.03 -5.89 0.19
C ALA A 205 4.09 -5.08 0.93
N ILE A 206 4.93 -5.80 1.67
CA ILE A 206 6.16 -5.29 2.27
C ILE A 206 7.34 -5.96 1.55
N ILE A 207 8.20 -5.17 0.95
CA ILE A 207 9.39 -5.63 0.22
C ILE A 207 10.61 -5.49 1.10
N GLY A 208 11.46 -6.53 1.15
CA GLY A 208 12.72 -6.51 1.92
C GLY A 208 12.65 -7.23 3.26
N MET A 209 11.71 -8.16 3.45
CA MET A 209 11.59 -9.00 4.65
C MET A 209 12.45 -10.28 4.61
N GLY A 210 13.44 -10.34 3.70
CA GLY A 210 14.31 -11.51 3.53
C GLY A 210 13.85 -12.46 2.41
N GLU A 211 12.81 -12.11 1.66
CA GLU A 211 12.35 -12.87 0.49
C GLU A 211 13.40 -12.87 -0.63
N SER A 212 13.49 -13.97 -1.39
CA SER A 212 14.32 -14.06 -2.59
C SER A 212 13.75 -13.23 -3.73
N LEU A 213 14.57 -12.97 -4.79
CA LEU A 213 14.09 -12.31 -6.01
C LEU A 213 12.98 -13.10 -6.71
N GLN A 214 13.02 -14.44 -6.65
CA GLN A 214 11.96 -15.30 -7.17
C GLN A 214 10.66 -15.10 -6.41
N GLN A 215 10.72 -15.05 -5.09
CA GLN A 215 9.54 -14.79 -4.23
C GLN A 215 9.01 -13.37 -4.43
N ARG A 216 9.89 -12.37 -4.62
CA ARG A 216 9.46 -11.00 -4.96
C ARG A 216 8.77 -10.95 -6.32
N ALA A 217 9.27 -11.68 -7.33
CA ALA A 217 8.61 -11.79 -8.62
C ALA A 217 7.27 -12.54 -8.53
N GLU A 218 7.20 -13.61 -7.74
CA GLU A 218 5.95 -14.33 -7.43
C GLU A 218 4.91 -13.38 -6.82
N LEU A 219 5.29 -12.61 -5.81
CA LEU A 219 4.42 -11.63 -5.16
C LEU A 219 3.87 -10.60 -6.15
N ILE A 220 4.73 -9.99 -6.98
CA ILE A 220 4.30 -9.02 -7.98
C ILE A 220 3.37 -9.68 -9.02
N GLY A 221 3.64 -10.91 -9.42
CA GLY A 221 2.75 -11.70 -10.28
C GLY A 221 1.40 -11.96 -9.62
N GLN A 222 1.36 -12.36 -8.35
CA GLN A 222 0.12 -12.57 -7.58
C GLN A 222 -0.70 -11.29 -7.44
N LEU A 223 -0.05 -10.13 -7.24
CA LEU A 223 -0.73 -8.83 -7.24
C LEU A 223 -1.30 -8.50 -8.64
N ALA A 224 -0.55 -8.78 -9.71
CA ALA A 224 -1.04 -8.59 -11.07
C ALA A 224 -2.24 -9.51 -11.40
N ASP A 225 -2.22 -10.76 -10.95
CA ASP A 225 -3.33 -11.71 -11.09
C ASP A 225 -4.56 -11.31 -10.29
N LEU A 226 -4.36 -10.73 -9.10
CA LEU A 226 -5.43 -10.14 -8.31
C LEU A 226 -6.05 -8.93 -9.02
N ALA A 227 -5.28 -8.19 -9.81
CA ALA A 227 -5.69 -6.96 -10.50
C ALA A 227 -6.40 -5.96 -9.54
N PRO A 228 -5.75 -5.51 -8.46
CA PRO A 228 -6.35 -4.57 -7.52
C PRO A 228 -6.42 -3.17 -8.14
N ASP A 229 -7.32 -2.35 -7.60
CA ASP A 229 -7.43 -0.94 -7.98
C ASP A 229 -6.19 -0.16 -7.53
N GLU A 230 -5.64 -0.56 -6.38
CA GLU A 230 -4.45 0.05 -5.80
C GLU A 230 -3.49 -0.95 -5.17
N VAL A 231 -2.19 -0.66 -5.30
CA VAL A 231 -1.09 -1.43 -4.67
C VAL A 231 -0.21 -0.49 -3.84
N PRO A 232 -0.32 -0.52 -2.50
CA PRO A 232 0.67 0.12 -1.64
C PRO A 232 1.98 -0.68 -1.62
N LEU A 233 3.06 -0.01 -1.98
CA LEU A 233 4.42 -0.52 -1.89
C LEU A 233 5.02 -0.05 -0.56
N ASN A 234 5.08 -0.96 0.41
CA ASN A 234 5.81 -0.75 1.64
C ASN A 234 7.21 -1.32 1.51
N PHE A 235 8.17 -0.68 2.15
CA PHE A 235 9.52 -1.19 2.32
C PHE A 235 9.73 -1.58 3.77
N PHE A 236 10.39 -2.70 3.98
CA PHE A 236 10.55 -3.22 5.32
C PHE A 236 11.33 -2.23 6.21
N ASN A 237 10.76 -1.94 7.37
CA ASN A 237 11.34 -1.09 8.41
C ASN A 237 11.55 -1.97 9.66
N PRO A 238 12.78 -2.41 9.95
CA PRO A 238 13.08 -3.22 11.13
C PRO A 238 12.59 -2.54 12.40
N ARG A 239 11.82 -3.26 13.22
CA ARG A 239 11.29 -2.75 14.49
C ARG A 239 11.83 -3.54 15.66
N PRO A 240 12.46 -2.89 16.64
CA PRO A 240 12.94 -3.57 17.85
C PRO A 240 11.82 -4.36 18.53
N GLY A 241 12.14 -5.54 19.05
CA GLY A 241 11.19 -6.42 19.73
C GLY A 241 10.32 -7.26 18.81
N THR A 242 10.44 -7.14 17.48
CA THR A 242 9.81 -8.05 16.52
C THR A 242 10.79 -9.12 16.03
N PRO A 243 10.32 -10.32 15.60
CA PRO A 243 11.21 -11.37 15.09
C PRO A 243 12.10 -10.94 13.91
N PHE A 244 11.65 -10.00 13.09
CA PHE A 244 12.43 -9.47 11.97
C PHE A 244 13.19 -8.17 12.31
N GLY A 245 13.22 -7.78 13.59
CA GLY A 245 13.81 -6.51 14.03
C GLY A 245 15.29 -6.31 13.70
N ASP A 246 16.04 -7.39 13.48
CA ASP A 246 17.47 -7.36 13.16
C ASP A 246 17.76 -7.59 11.65
N LEU A 247 16.74 -7.74 10.80
CA LEU A 247 16.97 -7.88 9.36
C LEU A 247 17.51 -6.56 8.77
N PRO A 248 18.42 -6.67 7.78
CA PRO A 248 18.99 -5.48 7.14
C PRO A 248 17.93 -4.75 6.29
N LEU A 249 18.15 -3.45 6.10
CA LEU A 249 17.37 -2.66 5.14
C LEU A 249 17.61 -3.13 3.71
N LEU A 250 16.56 -3.07 2.91
CA LEU A 250 16.66 -3.32 1.48
C LEU A 250 17.52 -2.22 0.82
N PRO A 251 18.50 -2.58 -0.03
CA PRO A 251 19.22 -1.58 -0.82
C PRO A 251 18.29 -0.74 -1.70
N THR A 252 18.55 0.57 -1.79
CA THR A 252 17.72 1.51 -2.57
C THR A 252 17.57 1.09 -4.03
N ALA A 253 18.62 0.56 -4.66
CA ALA A 253 18.56 0.08 -6.03
C ALA A 253 17.58 -1.09 -6.20
N ASP A 254 17.53 -2.02 -5.21
CA ASP A 254 16.59 -3.13 -5.22
C ASP A 254 15.14 -2.66 -5.04
N ALA A 255 14.93 -1.69 -4.17
CA ALA A 255 13.63 -1.08 -3.95
C ALA A 255 13.12 -0.38 -5.24
N LEU A 256 13.99 0.35 -5.92
CA LEU A 256 13.65 1.03 -7.18
C LEU A 256 13.38 0.04 -8.33
N ARG A 257 14.13 -1.08 -8.42
CA ARG A 257 13.82 -2.18 -9.36
C ARG A 257 12.44 -2.77 -9.08
N ALA A 258 12.09 -2.95 -7.80
CA ALA A 258 10.77 -3.45 -7.43
C ALA A 258 9.63 -2.47 -7.79
N VAL A 259 9.85 -1.16 -7.62
CA VAL A 259 8.91 -0.11 -8.09
C VAL A 259 8.69 -0.22 -9.59
N ALA A 260 9.77 -0.27 -10.38
CA ALA A 260 9.67 -0.39 -11.83
C ALA A 260 8.99 -1.70 -12.23
N ALA A 261 9.37 -2.84 -11.63
CA ALA A 261 8.78 -4.14 -11.89
C ALA A 261 7.27 -4.15 -11.60
N ALA A 262 6.83 -3.56 -10.48
CA ALA A 262 5.41 -3.44 -10.14
C ALA A 262 4.64 -2.61 -11.19
N ARG A 263 5.17 -1.46 -11.63
CA ARG A 263 4.54 -0.66 -12.70
C ARG A 263 4.47 -1.42 -14.02
N LEU A 264 5.53 -2.13 -14.38
CA LEU A 264 5.57 -2.89 -15.63
C LEU A 264 4.68 -4.14 -15.59
N ALA A 265 4.42 -4.71 -14.42
CA ALA A 265 3.45 -5.80 -14.25
C ALA A 265 2.00 -5.30 -14.21
N MET A 266 1.78 -4.10 -13.67
CA MET A 266 0.44 -3.53 -13.43
C MET A 266 0.34 -2.11 -14.03
N PRO A 267 0.24 -1.99 -15.37
CA PRO A 267 0.40 -0.69 -16.07
C PRO A 267 -0.69 0.34 -15.73
N ARG A 268 -1.88 -0.10 -15.29
CA ARG A 268 -3.03 0.79 -15.02
C ARG A 268 -3.38 0.95 -13.55
N THR A 269 -2.83 0.11 -12.68
CA THR A 269 -3.10 0.11 -11.23
C THR A 269 -2.51 1.36 -10.56
N VAL A 270 -3.19 1.90 -9.58
CA VAL A 270 -2.62 2.94 -8.72
C VAL A 270 -1.50 2.31 -7.88
N LEU A 271 -0.25 2.75 -8.08
CA LEU A 271 0.88 2.34 -7.25
C LEU A 271 1.17 3.43 -6.22
N ARG A 272 1.09 3.08 -4.95
CA ARG A 272 1.21 4.01 -3.83
C ARG A 272 2.51 3.79 -3.06
N PHE A 273 3.25 4.84 -2.78
CA PHE A 273 4.25 4.80 -1.74
C PHE A 273 3.59 4.84 -0.37
N ALA A 274 3.98 3.87 0.46
CA ALA A 274 3.49 3.70 1.82
C ALA A 274 4.67 3.63 2.82
N GLY A 275 4.57 2.84 3.88
CA GLY A 275 5.55 2.81 4.95
C GLY A 275 6.95 2.37 4.53
N GLY A 276 7.98 2.88 5.24
CA GLY A 276 9.38 2.49 5.09
C GLY A 276 10.15 3.17 3.94
N ARG A 277 9.49 3.97 3.09
CA ARG A 277 10.16 4.66 1.97
C ARG A 277 11.25 5.63 2.45
N GLU A 278 11.05 6.28 3.60
CA GLU A 278 11.96 7.29 4.14
C GLU A 278 13.34 6.70 4.44
N ILE A 279 13.35 5.51 5.04
CA ILE A 279 14.60 4.84 5.44
C ILE A 279 15.24 4.02 4.32
N THR A 280 14.42 3.50 3.38
CA THR A 280 14.91 2.64 2.28
C THR A 280 15.30 3.46 1.06
N LEU A 281 14.51 4.47 0.71
CA LEU A 281 14.73 5.29 -0.49
C LEU A 281 15.41 6.63 -0.21
N GLY A 282 15.16 7.22 0.97
CA GLY A 282 15.54 8.59 1.26
C GLY A 282 14.88 9.57 0.27
N ASP A 283 15.34 10.82 0.25
CA ASP A 283 14.76 11.85 -0.62
C ASP A 283 15.02 11.59 -2.10
N LEU A 284 16.25 11.20 -2.45
CA LEU A 284 16.60 10.95 -3.85
C LEU A 284 15.85 9.75 -4.42
N GLY A 285 15.83 8.62 -3.71
CA GLY A 285 15.12 7.43 -4.16
C GLY A 285 13.60 7.63 -4.19
N THR A 286 13.03 8.42 -3.27
CA THR A 286 11.60 8.80 -3.31
C THR A 286 11.29 9.57 -4.60
N ARG A 287 12.12 10.56 -4.99
CA ARG A 287 12.00 11.28 -6.27
C ARG A 287 12.06 10.33 -7.46
N GLN A 288 13.07 9.45 -7.47
CA GLN A 288 13.26 8.48 -8.55
C GLN A 288 12.06 7.54 -8.68
N GLY A 289 11.50 7.06 -7.58
CA GLY A 289 10.34 6.17 -7.61
C GLY A 289 9.05 6.85 -8.05
N LEU A 290 8.81 8.11 -7.63
CA LEU A 290 7.70 8.93 -8.11
C LEU A 290 7.80 9.16 -9.63
N LEU A 291 8.97 9.51 -10.12
CA LEU A 291 9.24 9.61 -11.56
C LEU A 291 9.35 8.23 -12.23
N GLY A 292 9.54 7.16 -11.48
CA GLY A 292 9.75 5.79 -11.97
C GLY A 292 8.50 4.90 -11.96
N GLY A 293 7.29 5.45 -11.78
CA GLY A 293 6.08 4.65 -11.92
C GLY A 293 5.04 4.77 -10.81
N VAL A 294 5.39 5.31 -9.64
CA VAL A 294 4.44 5.55 -8.54
C VAL A 294 3.55 6.75 -8.85
N ASN A 295 2.26 6.65 -8.55
CA ASN A 295 1.26 7.69 -8.78
C ASN A 295 0.30 7.89 -7.59
N ALA A 296 0.70 7.46 -6.39
CA ALA A 296 0.00 7.78 -5.15
C ALA A 296 0.97 7.81 -3.96
N VAL A 297 0.63 8.56 -2.91
CA VAL A 297 1.42 8.66 -1.67
C VAL A 297 0.52 8.69 -0.45
N ILE A 298 0.97 8.04 0.64
CA ILE A 298 0.44 8.30 1.99
C ILE A 298 1.22 9.47 2.56
N VAL A 299 0.51 10.48 3.08
CA VAL A 299 1.10 11.67 3.69
C VAL A 299 0.88 11.70 5.20
N GLY A 300 1.76 12.39 5.91
CA GLY A 300 1.71 12.47 7.37
C GLY A 300 2.29 11.23 8.06
N ASN A 301 1.93 11.05 9.33
CA ASN A 301 2.45 9.93 10.11
C ASN A 301 1.81 8.61 9.69
N TYR A 302 2.62 7.55 9.70
CA TYR A 302 2.14 6.17 9.63
C TYR A 302 1.63 5.69 10.99
N LEU A 303 1.04 4.52 11.06
CA LEU A 303 0.36 4.01 12.26
C LEU A 303 1.25 3.94 13.50
N THR A 304 2.50 3.51 13.36
CA THR A 304 3.46 3.30 14.45
C THR A 304 4.82 3.94 14.20
N THR A 305 4.98 4.62 13.06
CA THR A 305 6.21 5.30 12.67
C THR A 305 5.90 6.72 12.24
N LEU A 306 6.85 7.62 12.46
CA LEU A 306 6.79 8.95 11.87
C LEU A 306 6.98 8.82 10.36
N GLY A 307 6.08 9.41 9.61
CA GLY A 307 6.23 9.65 8.18
C GLY A 307 6.81 11.04 7.92
N ARG A 308 6.80 11.46 6.67
CA ARG A 308 7.15 12.84 6.33
C ARG A 308 5.97 13.78 6.66
N PRO A 309 6.25 15.05 7.05
CA PRO A 309 5.19 16.04 7.08
C PRO A 309 4.46 16.12 5.74
N ALA A 310 3.13 16.18 5.75
CA ALA A 310 2.34 16.24 4.52
C ALA A 310 2.77 17.40 3.60
N ALA A 311 3.14 18.54 4.19
CA ALA A 311 3.62 19.70 3.45
C ALA A 311 4.87 19.42 2.60
N ASP A 312 5.79 18.57 3.09
CA ASP A 312 7.03 18.22 2.39
C ASP A 312 6.74 17.34 1.18
N ASP A 313 5.84 16.36 1.32
CA ASP A 313 5.41 15.53 0.20
C ASP A 313 4.67 16.35 -0.86
N LEU A 314 3.77 17.23 -0.45
CA LEU A 314 3.07 18.12 -1.38
C LEU A 314 4.02 19.11 -2.07
N ALA A 315 5.06 19.59 -1.37
CA ALA A 315 6.11 20.42 -1.96
C ALA A 315 6.91 19.63 -3.00
N LEU A 316 7.27 18.39 -2.69
CA LEU A 316 7.96 17.50 -3.62
C LEU A 316 7.12 17.23 -4.87
N LEU A 317 5.82 16.92 -4.74
CA LEU A 317 4.93 16.71 -5.87
C LEU A 317 4.82 17.95 -6.77
N ARG A 318 4.73 19.15 -6.17
CA ARG A 318 4.75 20.42 -6.93
C ARG A 318 6.05 20.62 -7.69
N GLU A 319 7.20 20.37 -7.05
CA GLU A 319 8.52 20.47 -7.67
C GLU A 319 8.65 19.50 -8.86
N LEU A 320 8.15 18.28 -8.73
CA LEU A 320 8.14 17.26 -9.77
C LEU A 320 7.05 17.50 -10.84
N LYS A 321 6.25 18.56 -10.71
CA LYS A 321 5.12 18.88 -11.61
C LYS A 321 4.10 17.72 -11.70
N MET A 322 3.87 17.06 -10.58
CA MET A 322 2.90 15.97 -10.44
C MET A 322 1.64 16.52 -9.73
N PRO A 323 0.59 16.87 -10.47
CA PRO A 323 -0.62 17.46 -9.88
C PRO A 323 -1.33 16.43 -8.99
N VAL A 324 -1.81 16.89 -7.83
CA VAL A 324 -2.64 16.07 -6.95
C VAL A 324 -4.00 15.87 -7.61
N LYS A 325 -4.46 14.61 -7.62
CA LYS A 325 -5.79 14.26 -8.13
C LYS A 325 -6.85 14.80 -7.17
N ALA A 326 -7.72 15.67 -7.67
CA ALA A 326 -8.88 16.11 -6.91
C ALA A 326 -9.86 14.95 -6.69
N LEU A 327 -10.66 15.01 -5.60
CA LEU A 327 -11.84 14.16 -5.48
C LEU A 327 -12.64 14.24 -6.79
N SER A 328 -12.88 13.10 -7.42
CA SER A 328 -13.90 13.05 -8.44
C SER A 328 -15.22 13.24 -7.69
N SER A 329 -15.90 14.37 -7.90
CA SER A 329 -17.31 14.47 -7.55
C SER A 329 -17.98 13.20 -8.08
N ALA A 330 -18.54 12.38 -7.19
CA ALA A 330 -19.25 11.18 -7.56
C ALA A 330 -20.29 11.57 -8.62
N LEU A 331 -20.22 10.89 -9.75
CA LEU A 331 -21.28 10.93 -10.76
C LEU A 331 -22.53 10.27 -10.18
#